data_ad08187a6fdaf9c148aabec9b031c17b
#
_entry.id   ad08187a6fdaf9c148aabec9b031c17b
#
_cell.length_a   1.000
_cell.length_b   1.000
_cell.length_c   1.000
_cell.angle_alpha   90.00
_cell.angle_beta   90.00
_cell.angle_gamma   90.00
#
_symmetry.space_group_name_H-M   'P 1'
#
loop_
_entity.id
_entity.type
_entity.pdbx_description
1 polymer ?
#
loop_
_entity_poly.entity_id
_entity_poly.type
_entity_poly.pdbx_seq_one_letter_code
_entity_poly.pdbx_strand_id
1 'polypeptide(L)' 'MGAEFELVFELQLKRLEEDPLLYKEIIPGVRRTLLSRFPYGVFYTVKNDLVHVLAVIHHARHPRRWPQGRSP' A
#
# COMPACT_ATOMS: atom_id res chain seq x y z
N MET A 1 -6.73 1.93 -19.08
CA MET A 1 -5.88 1.85 -17.96
C MET A 1 -6.61 1.97 -16.63
N GLY A 2 -7.53 2.88 -16.50
CA GLY A 2 -8.20 3.09 -15.25
C GLY A 2 -8.95 1.89 -14.73
N ALA A 3 -9.71 1.24 -15.58
CA ALA A 3 -10.56 0.15 -15.12
C ALA A 3 -9.73 -1.01 -14.59
N GLU A 4 -8.66 -1.32 -15.28
CA GLU A 4 -7.82 -2.42 -14.87
C GLU A 4 -7.11 -2.12 -13.56
N PHE A 5 -6.62 -0.89 -13.41
CA PHE A 5 -5.96 -0.49 -12.20
C PHE A 5 -6.94 -0.53 -11.03
N GLU A 6 -8.15 -0.02 -11.25
CA GLU A 6 -9.15 -0.03 -10.19
C GLU A 6 -9.49 -1.43 -9.73
N LEU A 7 -9.58 -2.35 -10.67
CA LEU A 7 -9.89 -3.73 -10.32
C LEU A 7 -8.79 -4.34 -9.47
N VAL A 8 -7.55 -4.15 -9.88
CA VAL A 8 -6.42 -4.69 -9.13
C VAL A 8 -6.36 -4.06 -7.74
N PHE A 9 -6.58 -2.75 -7.68
CA PHE A 9 -6.55 -2.05 -6.42
C PHE A 9 -7.65 -2.55 -5.48
N GLU A 10 -8.85 -2.73 -6.00
CA GLU A 10 -9.95 -3.22 -5.18
C GLU A 10 -9.73 -4.63 -4.68
N LEU A 11 -9.17 -5.47 -5.52
CA LEU A 11 -8.87 -6.84 -5.10
C LEU A 11 -7.85 -6.84 -3.98
N GLN A 12 -6.88 -5.95 -4.06
CA GLN A 12 -5.87 -5.86 -3.02
C GLN A 12 -6.47 -5.34 -1.72
N LEU A 13 -7.35 -4.36 -1.82
CA LEU A 13 -8.03 -3.86 -0.63
C LEU A 13 -8.84 -4.96 0.05
N LYS A 14 -9.47 -5.79 -0.75
CA LYS A 14 -10.25 -6.87 -0.21
C LYS A 14 -9.37 -7.84 0.57
N ARG A 15 -8.20 -8.13 0.05
CA ARG A 15 -7.25 -8.95 0.76
C ARG A 15 -6.83 -8.34 2.07
N LEU A 16 -6.61 -7.04 2.07
CA LEU A 16 -6.21 -6.34 3.28
C LEU A 16 -7.31 -6.39 4.31
N GLU A 17 -8.55 -6.29 3.86
CA GLU A 17 -9.66 -6.34 4.79
C GLU A 17 -9.82 -7.70 5.42
N GLU A 18 -9.49 -8.74 4.67
CA GLU A 18 -9.60 -10.08 5.19
C GLU A 18 -8.49 -10.41 6.17
N ASP A 19 -7.31 -9.83 5.96
CA ASP A 19 -6.18 -10.10 6.82
C ASP A 19 -5.35 -8.83 6.96
N PRO A 20 -5.81 -7.88 7.74
CA PRO A 20 -5.17 -6.57 7.79
C PRO A 20 -3.73 -6.60 8.31
N LEU A 21 -3.40 -7.62 9.06
CA LEU A 21 -2.06 -7.69 9.65
C LEU A 21 -1.12 -8.58 8.87
N LEU A 22 -1.51 -8.95 7.66
CA LEU A 22 -0.71 -9.85 6.84
C LEU A 22 0.66 -9.27 6.51
N TYR A 23 0.71 -7.98 6.23
CA TYR A 23 1.96 -7.34 5.82
C TYR A 23 2.62 -6.66 6.99
N LYS A 24 3.93 -6.60 6.95
CA LYS A 24 4.70 -6.02 8.03
C LYS A 24 4.61 -4.51 8.06
N GLU A 25 4.78 -3.97 9.24
CA GLU A 25 4.90 -2.54 9.40
C GLU A 25 6.24 -2.08 8.84
N ILE A 26 6.22 -1.02 8.06
CA ILE A 26 7.43 -0.40 7.56
C ILE A 26 7.95 0.65 8.53
N ILE A 27 7.04 1.29 9.24
CA ILE A 27 7.33 2.14 10.39
C ILE A 27 6.20 1.88 11.36
N PRO A 28 6.35 2.26 12.62
CA PRO A 28 5.30 1.96 13.59
C PRO A 28 3.94 2.46 13.13
N GLY A 29 2.99 1.55 13.07
CA GLY A 29 1.62 1.88 12.71
C GLY A 29 1.32 1.93 11.24
N VAL A 30 2.33 1.82 10.38
CA VAL A 30 2.12 1.93 8.93
C VAL A 30 2.61 0.69 8.24
N ARG A 31 1.76 0.11 7.42
CA ARG A 31 2.10 -1.09 6.64
C ARG A 31 2.06 -0.75 5.17
N ARG A 32 2.70 -1.58 4.38
CA ARG A 32 2.76 -1.39 2.93
C ARG A 32 2.50 -2.69 2.22
N THR A 33 1.73 -2.62 1.15
CA THR A 33 1.59 -3.73 0.23
C THR A 33 1.82 -3.23 -1.18
N LEU A 34 2.12 -4.14 -2.08
CA LEU A 34 2.38 -3.80 -3.48
C LEU A 34 1.25 -4.33 -4.33
N LEU A 35 0.89 -3.58 -5.35
CA LEU A 35 -0.10 -4.05 -6.30
C LEU A 35 0.53 -5.07 -7.23
N SER A 36 -0.26 -6.08 -7.60
CA SER A 36 0.30 -7.21 -8.32
C SER A 36 0.73 -6.88 -9.73
N ARG A 37 0.06 -5.99 -10.41
CA ARG A 37 0.34 -5.74 -11.82
C ARG A 37 0.87 -4.36 -12.11
N PHE A 38 0.96 -3.53 -11.09
CA PHE A 38 1.37 -2.15 -11.27
C PHE A 38 2.43 -1.82 -10.23
N PRO A 39 3.39 -1.00 -10.59
CA PRO A 39 4.49 -0.68 -9.67
C PRO A 39 4.09 0.37 -8.65
N TYR A 40 3.05 0.10 -7.89
CA TYR A 40 2.59 1.00 -6.86
C TYR A 40 2.65 0.35 -5.50
N GLY A 41 3.04 1.13 -4.52
CA GLY A 41 2.97 0.72 -3.13
C GLY A 41 1.79 1.38 -2.48
N VAL A 42 1.03 0.59 -1.72
CA VAL A 42 -0.13 1.08 -1.00
C VAL A 42 0.23 1.12 0.48
N PHE A 43 0.24 2.32 1.04
CA PHE A 43 0.55 2.52 2.45
C PHE A 43 -0.74 2.65 3.23
N TYR A 44 -0.84 1.91 4.31
CA TYR A 44 -2.09 1.88 5.05
C TYR A 44 -1.83 1.66 6.54
N THR A 45 -2.82 1.98 7.31
CA THR A 45 -2.81 1.70 8.74
C THR A 45 -4.10 0.97 9.09
N VAL A 46 -4.10 0.30 10.23
CA VAL A 46 -5.26 -0.47 10.67
C VAL A 46 -5.72 0.10 12.00
N LYS A 47 -7.00 0.48 12.06
CA LYS A 47 -7.59 0.98 13.27
C LYS A 47 -8.96 0.35 13.43
N ASN A 48 -9.20 -0.23 14.62
CA ASN A 48 -10.48 -0.86 14.90
C ASN A 48 -10.86 -1.86 13.81
N ASP A 49 -9.86 -2.63 13.37
CA ASP A 49 -10.03 -3.64 12.35
C ASP A 49 -10.41 -3.07 10.99
N LEU A 50 -10.24 -1.77 10.81
CA LEU A 50 -10.49 -1.14 9.52
C LEU A 50 -9.19 -0.72 8.88
N VAL A 51 -9.10 -0.92 7.57
CA VAL A 51 -7.94 -0.51 6.79
C VAL A 51 -8.13 0.93 6.33
N HIS A 52 -7.16 1.77 6.65
CA HIS A 52 -7.17 3.16 6.22
C HIS A 52 -6.00 3.38 5.28
N VAL A 53 -6.29 3.63 4.02
CA VAL A 53 -5.25 3.86 3.03
C VAL A 53 -4.71 5.27 3.19
N LEU A 54 -3.41 5.38 3.38
CA LEU A 54 -2.76 6.66 3.58
C LEU A 54 -2.21 7.24 2.29
N ALA A 55 -1.66 6.39 1.44
CA ALA A 55 -1.04 6.87 0.21
C ALA A 55 -0.86 5.72 -0.76
N VAL A 56 -0.86 6.05 -2.04
CA VAL A 56 -0.53 5.12 -3.11
C VAL A 56 0.58 5.77 -3.89
N ILE A 57 1.75 5.16 -3.91
CA ILE A 57 2.94 5.78 -4.46
C ILE A 57 3.57 4.88 -5.51
N HIS A 58 3.87 5.47 -6.66
CA HIS A 58 4.51 4.77 -7.76
C HIS A 58 5.98 4.57 -7.42
N HIS A 59 6.42 3.32 -7.44
CA HIS A 59 7.80 2.99 -7.07
C HIS A 59 8.85 3.74 -7.86
N ALA A 60 8.71 3.68 -9.15
CA ALA A 60 9.76 4.19 -10.01
C ALA A 60 9.84 5.70 -9.96
N ARG A 61 8.77 6.34 -9.55
CA ARG A 61 8.74 7.78 -9.57
C ARG A 61 9.33 8.41 -8.35
N HIS A 62 9.29 7.71 -7.20
CA HIS A 62 9.67 8.33 -5.94
C HIS A 62 10.58 7.46 -5.12
N PRO A 63 11.63 6.93 -5.70
CA PRO A 63 12.49 6.04 -4.93
C PRO A 63 13.19 6.73 -3.77
N ARG A 64 13.38 8.02 -3.89
CA ARG A 64 14.07 8.76 -2.84
C ARG A 64 13.14 9.46 -1.91
N ARG A 65 11.85 9.36 -2.17
CA ARG A 65 10.89 10.08 -1.37
C ARG A 65 10.03 9.16 -0.57
N TRP A 66 10.50 7.97 -0.37
CA TRP A 66 9.77 7.04 0.44
C TRP A 66 9.74 7.52 1.86
N PRO A 67 8.70 7.17 2.59
CA PRO A 67 8.61 7.63 3.98
C PRO A 67 9.80 7.28 4.82
N GLN A 68 10.46 6.20 4.49
CA GLN A 68 11.59 5.81 5.28
C GLN A 68 12.80 6.66 4.99
N GLY A 69 12.64 7.52 4.13
CA GLY A 69 13.61 8.29 4.02
C GLY A 69 14.65 8.31 3.32
N ARG A 70 15.24 8.12 3.30
CA ARG A 70 16.13 8.26 2.89
C ARG A 70 16.61 8.04 1.96
N SER A 71 16.91 8.22 1.42
CA SER A 71 17.32 8.06 0.42
C SER A 71 18.18 7.56 0.17
N PRO A 72 18.33 7.12 -0.34
CA PRO A 72 19.20 6.41 -0.72
C PRO A 72 19.93 6.80 -0.78
#